data_168b58f3f1a7bb12065f8d927e513fc8
#
_entry.id   168b58f3f1a7bb12065f8d927e513fc8
#
_cell.length_a   1.000
_cell.length_b   1.000
_cell.length_c   1.000
_cell.angle_alpha   90.00
_cell.angle_beta   90.00
_cell.angle_gamma   90.00
#
_symmetry.space_group_name_H-M   'P 1'
#
loop_
_entity.id
_entity.type
_entity.pdbx_description
1 polymer ?
#
loop_
_entity_poly.entity_id
_entity_poly.type
_entity_poly.pdbx_seq_one_letter_code
_entity_poly.pdbx_strand_id
1 'polypeptide(L)'
;VYHKNIPIRILNTFNPTAPGTYISKERVKEEGKAIIKGISSINDTCLITVQGLGMVGVIGVNYRIFKTLAKNGISVFMVSQASSENNTTFAVRNADADLAVQVLNDEFALERAQGDMNDTVAEKDLATVAIVGENMKRTPGIAGKLFGTLGRAGISVIACAQGASETNISFVIKHKYLRKALNSIHDSFFLSEYKVLNLFIAGVGTV
;
A
#
# COMPACT_ATOMS: atom_id res chain seq x y z
N VAL A 1 5.34 -20.36 -14.12
CA VAL A 1 5.17 -21.62 -13.33
C VAL A 1 3.85 -21.62 -12.55
N TYR A 2 3.40 -20.47 -12.04
CA TYR A 2 2.15 -20.37 -11.26
C TYR A 2 0.92 -20.93 -11.98
N HIS A 3 0.73 -20.57 -13.26
CA HIS A 3 -0.40 -21.05 -14.07
C HIS A 3 -0.35 -22.56 -14.38
N LYS A 4 0.81 -23.19 -14.27
CA LYS A 4 1.04 -24.62 -14.48
C LYS A 4 0.99 -25.42 -13.18
N ASN A 5 0.67 -24.80 -12.05
CA ASN A 5 0.68 -25.42 -10.72
C ASN A 5 2.02 -26.06 -10.34
N ILE A 6 3.12 -25.51 -10.84
CA ILE A 6 4.48 -25.99 -10.51
C ILE A 6 4.91 -25.30 -9.21
N PRO A 7 5.17 -26.06 -8.13
CA PRO A 7 5.65 -25.47 -6.88
C PRO A 7 7.09 -24.96 -7.03
N ILE A 8 7.38 -23.87 -6.31
CA ILE A 8 8.73 -23.28 -6.25
C ILE A 8 9.26 -23.48 -4.83
N ARG A 9 10.52 -23.89 -4.71
CA ARG A 9 11.22 -23.94 -3.43
C ARG A 9 12.40 -22.97 -3.46
N ILE A 10 12.43 -22.02 -2.54
CA ILE A 10 13.52 -21.06 -2.37
C ILE A 10 14.43 -21.55 -1.26
N LEU A 11 15.69 -21.74 -1.57
CA LEU A 11 16.72 -22.23 -0.65
C LEU A 11 17.79 -21.16 -0.44
N ASN A 12 18.42 -21.17 0.73
CA ASN A 12 19.58 -20.34 1.01
C ASN A 12 20.84 -21.02 0.45
N THR A 13 21.53 -20.37 -0.47
CA THR A 13 22.76 -20.90 -1.09
C THR A 13 23.87 -21.19 -0.06
N PHE A 14 23.93 -20.40 1.00
CA PHE A 14 24.91 -20.58 2.09
C PHE A 14 24.50 -21.60 3.15
N ASN A 15 23.22 -22.05 3.12
CA ASN A 15 22.71 -23.10 3.98
C ASN A 15 21.70 -23.97 3.22
N PRO A 16 22.18 -24.84 2.31
CA PRO A 16 21.30 -25.62 1.42
C PRO A 16 20.51 -26.72 2.17
N THR A 17 20.90 -27.06 3.38
CA THR A 17 20.20 -28.05 4.22
C THR A 17 18.97 -27.48 4.95
N ALA A 18 18.84 -26.14 5.00
CA ALA A 18 17.67 -25.51 5.56
C ALA A 18 16.41 -25.88 4.76
N PRO A 19 15.23 -26.01 5.40
CA PRO A 19 13.98 -26.39 4.72
C PRO A 19 13.57 -25.41 3.62
N GLY A 20 14.01 -24.14 3.71
CA GLY A 20 13.68 -23.10 2.75
C GLY A 20 12.21 -22.68 2.78
N THR A 21 11.79 -21.91 1.76
CA THR A 21 10.41 -21.44 1.59
C THR A 21 9.77 -22.16 0.43
N TYR A 22 8.60 -22.75 0.68
CA TYR A 22 7.80 -23.42 -0.35
C TYR A 22 6.68 -22.50 -0.83
N ILE A 23 6.60 -22.27 -2.14
CA ILE A 23 5.55 -21.48 -2.79
C ILE A 23 4.73 -22.45 -3.64
N SER A 24 3.47 -22.67 -3.27
CA SER A 24 2.55 -23.54 -4.00
C SER A 24 1.18 -22.90 -4.11
N LYS A 25 0.36 -23.40 -5.04
CA LYS A 25 -1.04 -23.00 -5.19
C LYS A 25 -1.93 -23.67 -4.14
N GLU A 26 -1.49 -24.77 -3.59
CA GLU A 26 -2.25 -25.48 -2.56
C GLU A 26 -2.27 -24.69 -1.26
N ARG A 27 -3.48 -24.44 -0.78
CA ARG A 27 -3.69 -23.80 0.52
C ARG A 27 -3.44 -24.83 1.60
N VAL A 28 -2.39 -24.65 2.38
CA VAL A 28 -2.19 -25.43 3.60
C VAL A 28 -3.27 -24.97 4.59
N LYS A 29 -4.25 -25.84 4.86
CA LYS A 29 -5.24 -25.63 5.92
C LYS A 29 -4.52 -25.85 7.26
N GLU A 30 -3.89 -24.83 7.78
CA GLU A 30 -3.40 -24.85 9.16
C GLU A 30 -4.38 -24.03 10.02
N GLU A 31 -5.08 -24.72 10.90
CA GLU A 31 -5.86 -24.10 11.97
C GLU A 31 -4.91 -23.30 12.86
N GLY A 32 -5.22 -22.02 13.11
CA GLY A 32 -4.45 -21.13 13.98
C GLY A 32 -3.42 -20.21 13.31
N LYS A 33 -3.30 -20.17 11.99
CA LYS A 33 -2.36 -19.25 11.31
C LYS A 33 -2.81 -17.80 11.31
N ALA A 34 -1.80 -16.93 11.47
CA ALA A 34 -1.95 -15.48 11.37
C ALA A 34 -2.69 -15.07 10.08
N ILE A 35 -3.71 -14.22 10.21
CA ILE A 35 -4.52 -13.71 9.10
C ILE A 35 -3.64 -12.93 8.12
N ILE A 36 -2.68 -12.17 8.65
CA ILE A 36 -1.68 -11.45 7.86
C ILE A 36 -0.48 -12.37 7.63
N LYS A 37 -0.14 -12.56 6.36
CA LYS A 37 0.95 -13.45 5.91
C LYS A 37 2.23 -12.70 5.55
N GLY A 38 2.12 -11.41 5.22
CA GLY A 38 3.28 -10.63 4.83
C GLY A 38 3.01 -9.15 4.74
N ILE A 39 4.10 -8.40 4.61
CA ILE A 39 4.11 -6.97 4.36
C ILE A 39 4.94 -6.75 3.10
N SER A 40 4.43 -5.94 2.18
CA SER A 40 5.12 -5.56 0.94
C SER A 40 5.22 -4.05 0.87
N SER A 41 6.22 -3.53 0.16
CA SER A 41 6.35 -2.09 -0.05
C SER A 41 6.90 -1.75 -1.44
N ILE A 42 6.50 -0.58 -1.94
CA ILE A 42 7.02 0.08 -3.14
C ILE A 42 7.60 1.41 -2.68
N ASN A 43 8.92 1.57 -2.80
CA ASN A 43 9.65 2.75 -2.29
C ASN A 43 9.53 3.96 -3.21
N ASP A 44 9.24 3.72 -4.49
CA ASP A 44 9.15 4.71 -5.56
C ASP A 44 7.68 4.97 -5.88
N THR A 45 7.06 5.88 -5.12
CA THR A 45 5.64 6.20 -5.24
C THR A 45 5.45 7.71 -5.34
N CYS A 46 4.68 8.13 -6.35
CA CYS A 46 4.10 9.46 -6.48
C CYS A 46 2.58 9.33 -6.54
N LEU A 47 1.85 10.15 -5.78
CA LEU A 47 0.40 10.27 -5.90
C LEU A 47 0.05 11.39 -6.85
N ILE A 48 -0.77 11.06 -7.84
CA ILE A 48 -1.36 12.02 -8.77
C ILE A 48 -2.83 12.21 -8.38
N THR A 49 -3.25 13.45 -8.23
CA THR A 49 -4.65 13.78 -7.91
C THR A 49 -5.24 14.64 -9.01
N VAL A 50 -6.32 14.14 -9.59
CA VAL A 50 -7.21 14.89 -10.50
C VAL A 50 -8.45 15.28 -9.70
N GLN A 51 -8.76 16.57 -9.66
CA GLN A 51 -9.82 17.10 -8.81
C GLN A 51 -10.59 18.20 -9.51
N GLY A 52 -11.92 18.23 -9.32
CA GLY A 52 -12.78 19.31 -9.75
C GLY A 52 -14.25 19.04 -9.44
N LEU A 53 -15.02 20.10 -9.26
CA LEU A 53 -16.47 20.00 -9.05
C LEU A 53 -17.18 19.48 -10.30
N GLY A 54 -16.63 19.76 -11.49
CA GLY A 54 -17.14 19.25 -12.77
C GLY A 54 -16.98 17.76 -12.98
N MET A 55 -16.34 17.01 -12.02
CA MET A 55 -16.27 15.55 -12.07
C MET A 55 -17.52 14.89 -11.48
N VAL A 56 -18.24 15.57 -10.60
CA VAL A 56 -19.35 15.00 -9.82
C VAL A 56 -20.51 14.63 -10.73
N GLY A 57 -20.91 13.36 -10.73
CA GLY A 57 -22.01 12.85 -11.55
C GLY A 57 -21.72 12.78 -13.06
N VAL A 58 -20.48 13.09 -13.50
CA VAL A 58 -20.11 13.06 -14.93
C VAL A 58 -19.60 11.67 -15.30
N ILE A 59 -20.32 11.03 -16.23
CA ILE A 59 -19.97 9.69 -16.72
C ILE A 59 -18.69 9.76 -17.56
N GLY A 60 -17.75 8.85 -17.31
CA GLY A 60 -16.58 8.63 -18.14
C GLY A 60 -15.33 9.40 -17.75
N VAL A 61 -15.32 10.23 -16.70
CA VAL A 61 -14.12 10.96 -16.26
C VAL A 61 -12.99 9.99 -15.97
N ASN A 62 -13.22 8.94 -15.17
CA ASN A 62 -12.20 7.93 -14.88
C ASN A 62 -11.70 7.21 -16.13
N TYR A 63 -12.58 6.95 -17.12
CA TYR A 63 -12.15 6.38 -18.39
C TYR A 63 -11.18 7.32 -19.13
N ARG A 64 -11.45 8.62 -19.18
CA ARG A 64 -10.56 9.62 -19.80
C ARG A 64 -9.21 9.65 -19.08
N ILE A 65 -9.20 9.70 -17.75
CA ILE A 65 -7.97 9.66 -16.94
C ILE A 65 -7.13 8.44 -17.31
N PHE A 66 -7.65 7.23 -17.13
CA PHE A 66 -6.85 6.01 -17.30
C PHE A 66 -6.52 5.72 -18.78
N LYS A 67 -7.38 6.11 -19.72
CA LYS A 67 -7.08 6.02 -21.15
C LYS A 67 -5.91 6.91 -21.53
N THR A 68 -5.85 8.14 -21.02
CA THR A 68 -4.77 9.07 -21.28
C THR A 68 -3.45 8.58 -20.70
N LEU A 69 -3.45 8.08 -19.47
CA LEU A 69 -2.26 7.48 -18.87
C LEU A 69 -1.78 6.26 -19.66
N ALA A 70 -2.68 5.34 -20.03
CA ALA A 70 -2.35 4.14 -20.80
C ALA A 70 -1.76 4.46 -22.18
N LYS A 71 -2.31 5.45 -22.90
CA LYS A 71 -1.77 5.91 -24.20
C LYS A 71 -0.33 6.43 -24.10
N ASN A 72 0.04 6.97 -22.96
CA ASN A 72 1.38 7.50 -22.69
C ASN A 72 2.29 6.50 -21.96
N GLY A 73 1.89 5.23 -21.86
CA GLY A 73 2.70 4.17 -21.26
C GLY A 73 2.85 4.24 -19.74
N ILE A 74 2.02 5.04 -19.07
CA ILE A 74 2.10 5.27 -17.62
C ILE A 74 1.32 4.17 -16.89
N SER A 75 2.02 3.43 -16.02
CA SER A 75 1.45 2.35 -15.22
C SER A 75 0.91 2.86 -13.88
N VAL A 76 -0.35 2.58 -13.60
CA VAL A 76 -1.01 2.88 -12.32
C VAL A 76 -1.08 1.60 -11.49
N PHE A 77 -0.60 1.65 -10.24
CA PHE A 77 -0.57 0.47 -9.37
C PHE A 77 -1.44 0.58 -8.11
N MET A 78 -2.05 1.75 -7.85
CA MET A 78 -3.04 1.95 -6.81
C MET A 78 -4.01 3.05 -7.23
N VAL A 79 -5.29 2.90 -6.91
CA VAL A 79 -6.32 3.93 -7.11
C VAL A 79 -7.09 4.11 -5.82
N SER A 80 -7.32 5.34 -5.44
CA SER A 80 -8.15 5.73 -4.30
C SER A 80 -9.10 6.85 -4.74
N GLN A 81 -10.39 6.62 -4.55
CA GLN A 81 -11.43 7.60 -4.87
C GLN A 81 -12.38 7.72 -3.69
N ALA A 82 -12.64 8.95 -3.25
CA ALA A 82 -13.64 9.21 -2.24
C ALA A 82 -15.06 9.15 -2.84
N SER A 83 -16.06 8.88 -2.02
CA SER A 83 -17.47 8.83 -2.44
C SER A 83 -18.02 10.19 -2.89
N SER A 84 -17.31 11.27 -2.65
CA SER A 84 -17.65 12.62 -3.13
C SER A 84 -17.53 12.79 -4.65
N GLU A 85 -16.89 11.83 -5.34
CA GLU A 85 -16.65 11.84 -6.79
C GLU A 85 -15.90 13.06 -7.34
N ASN A 86 -15.54 14.02 -6.47
CA ASN A 86 -14.87 15.26 -6.88
C ASN A 86 -13.36 15.12 -7.04
N ASN A 87 -12.80 13.97 -6.71
CA ASN A 87 -11.38 13.67 -6.92
C ASN A 87 -11.14 12.19 -7.22
N THR A 88 -10.10 11.94 -7.99
CA THR A 88 -9.52 10.61 -8.19
C THR A 88 -8.02 10.72 -7.96
N THR A 89 -7.50 9.95 -7.01
CA THR A 89 -6.08 9.88 -6.69
C THR A 89 -5.54 8.51 -7.05
N PHE A 90 -4.37 8.45 -7.69
CA PHE A 90 -3.76 7.20 -8.06
C PHE A 90 -2.23 7.28 -7.93
N ALA A 91 -1.61 6.11 -7.78
CA ALA A 91 -0.17 6.00 -7.59
C ALA A 91 0.53 5.58 -8.88
N VAL A 92 1.60 6.31 -9.20
CA VAL A 92 2.53 6.04 -10.30
C VAL A 92 3.97 6.06 -9.77
N ARG A 93 4.95 5.67 -10.59
CA ARG A 93 6.36 5.85 -10.25
C ARG A 93 6.76 7.33 -10.33
N ASN A 94 7.74 7.76 -9.54
CA ASN A 94 8.21 9.15 -9.58
C ASN A 94 8.70 9.56 -10.98
N ALA A 95 9.29 8.63 -11.74
CA ALA A 95 9.76 8.90 -13.11
C ALA A 95 8.62 9.29 -14.07
N ASP A 96 7.41 8.81 -13.83
CA ASP A 96 6.25 9.05 -14.68
C ASP A 96 5.42 10.27 -14.22
N ALA A 97 5.74 10.83 -13.06
CA ALA A 97 4.89 11.84 -12.40
C ALA A 97 4.68 13.10 -13.22
N ASP A 98 5.76 13.69 -13.75
CA ASP A 98 5.71 14.95 -14.46
C ASP A 98 4.97 14.79 -15.82
N LEU A 99 5.20 13.68 -16.52
CA LEU A 99 4.47 13.32 -17.72
C LEU A 99 2.99 13.08 -17.42
N ALA A 100 2.65 12.40 -16.34
CA ALA A 100 1.27 12.16 -15.93
C ALA A 100 0.51 13.48 -15.71
N VAL A 101 1.13 14.42 -14.99
CA VAL A 101 0.55 15.77 -14.77
C VAL A 101 0.32 16.48 -16.09
N GLN A 102 1.32 16.50 -16.98
CA GLN A 102 1.23 17.19 -18.26
C GLN A 102 0.08 16.63 -19.11
N VAL A 103 0.07 15.32 -19.37
CA VAL A 103 -0.91 14.70 -20.28
C VAL A 103 -2.34 14.78 -19.74
N LEU A 104 -2.53 14.78 -18.42
CA LEU A 104 -3.83 14.96 -17.81
C LEU A 104 -4.29 16.42 -17.86
N ASN A 105 -3.40 17.37 -17.64
CA ASN A 105 -3.71 18.79 -17.81
C ASN A 105 -4.09 19.12 -19.24
N ASP A 106 -3.45 18.48 -20.23
CA ASP A 106 -3.79 18.61 -21.64
C ASP A 106 -5.14 17.95 -21.99
N GLU A 107 -5.41 16.77 -21.45
CA GLU A 107 -6.68 16.06 -21.65
C GLU A 107 -7.88 16.83 -21.11
N PHE A 108 -7.72 17.53 -19.99
CA PHE A 108 -8.78 18.29 -19.31
C PHE A 108 -8.62 19.81 -19.48
N ALA A 109 -7.92 20.26 -20.54
CA ALA A 109 -7.64 21.69 -20.76
C ALA A 109 -8.89 22.55 -20.83
N LEU A 110 -9.97 22.05 -21.45
CA LEU A 110 -11.23 22.78 -21.58
C LEU A 110 -11.92 22.95 -20.23
N GLU A 111 -12.08 21.85 -19.48
CA GLU A 111 -12.72 21.86 -18.16
C GLU A 111 -11.93 22.72 -17.16
N ARG A 112 -10.59 22.72 -17.27
CA ARG A 112 -9.73 23.60 -16.47
C ARG A 112 -9.93 25.08 -16.82
N ALA A 113 -10.01 25.41 -18.10
CA ALA A 113 -10.26 26.78 -18.55
C ALA A 113 -11.65 27.30 -18.13
N GLN A 114 -12.62 26.40 -17.98
CA GLN A 114 -13.98 26.72 -17.51
C GLN A 114 -14.08 26.79 -15.96
N GLY A 115 -13.02 26.36 -15.25
CA GLY A 115 -13.02 26.31 -13.77
C GLY A 115 -13.72 25.09 -13.18
N ASP A 116 -14.11 24.11 -14.00
CA ASP A 116 -14.75 22.86 -13.59
C ASP A 116 -13.74 21.86 -13.01
N MET A 117 -12.49 21.95 -13.43
CA MET A 117 -11.40 21.12 -12.93
C MET A 117 -10.19 21.97 -12.54
N ASN A 118 -9.49 21.52 -11.50
CA ASN A 118 -8.24 22.12 -11.04
C ASN A 118 -7.04 21.56 -11.83
N ASP A 119 -5.89 22.18 -11.66
CA ASP A 119 -4.63 21.61 -12.12
C ASP A 119 -4.37 20.28 -11.45
N THR A 120 -3.89 19.31 -12.22
CA THR A 120 -3.49 18.02 -11.69
C THR A 120 -2.28 18.19 -10.77
N VAL A 121 -2.35 17.60 -9.58
CA VAL A 121 -1.31 17.72 -8.54
C VAL A 121 -0.53 16.41 -8.41
N ALA A 122 0.80 16.50 -8.30
CA ALA A 122 1.68 15.39 -8.01
C ALA A 122 2.29 15.57 -6.61
N GLU A 123 2.16 14.56 -5.75
CA GLU A 123 2.84 14.48 -4.46
C GLU A 123 3.91 13.39 -4.52
N LYS A 124 5.18 13.82 -4.50
CA LYS A 124 6.38 12.96 -4.56
C LYS A 124 6.89 12.57 -3.18
N ASP A 125 7.95 11.80 -3.12
CA ASP A 125 8.60 11.33 -1.88
C ASP A 125 7.69 10.48 -0.99
N LEU A 126 6.94 9.60 -1.61
CA LEU A 126 6.02 8.68 -0.95
C LEU A 126 6.48 7.23 -1.08
N ALA A 127 5.91 6.39 -0.23
CA ALA A 127 6.02 4.94 -0.31
C ALA A 127 4.65 4.30 -0.15
N THR A 128 4.37 3.30 -0.97
CA THR A 128 3.19 2.45 -0.80
C THR A 128 3.57 1.23 0.02
N VAL A 129 2.77 0.92 1.02
CA VAL A 129 2.91 -0.28 1.86
C VAL A 129 1.62 -1.07 1.79
N ALA A 130 1.74 -2.38 1.74
CA ALA A 130 0.60 -3.29 1.77
C ALA A 130 0.79 -4.39 2.80
N ILE A 131 -0.23 -4.63 3.63
CA ILE A 131 -0.34 -5.88 4.37
C ILE A 131 -1.08 -6.88 3.49
N VAL A 132 -0.55 -8.10 3.44
CA VAL A 132 -1.08 -9.18 2.61
C VAL A 132 -1.53 -10.33 3.50
N GLY A 133 -2.72 -10.84 3.23
CA GLY A 133 -3.28 -11.92 4.03
C GLY A 133 -4.56 -12.49 3.42
N GLU A 134 -5.21 -13.37 4.16
CA GLU A 134 -6.48 -13.99 3.76
C GLU A 134 -7.57 -13.67 4.78
N ASN A 135 -8.82 -13.64 4.33
CA ASN A 135 -10.00 -13.38 5.17
C ASN A 135 -9.99 -12.04 5.93
N MET A 136 -9.19 -11.07 5.52
CA MET A 136 -9.12 -9.76 6.19
C MET A 136 -10.47 -9.03 6.22
N LYS A 137 -11.27 -9.14 5.13
CA LYS A 137 -12.61 -8.56 5.03
C LYS A 137 -13.59 -9.15 6.05
N ARG A 138 -13.43 -10.44 6.38
CA ARG A 138 -14.33 -11.16 7.30
C ARG A 138 -13.82 -11.16 8.73
N THR A 139 -12.62 -10.62 8.97
CA THR A 139 -12.05 -10.53 10.30
C THR A 139 -12.12 -9.12 10.83
N PRO A 140 -13.03 -8.86 11.78
CA PRO A 140 -13.13 -7.55 12.40
C PRO A 140 -11.82 -7.11 13.05
N GLY A 141 -11.53 -5.81 12.99
CA GLY A 141 -10.41 -5.21 13.71
C GLY A 141 -9.08 -5.17 12.96
N ILE A 142 -8.90 -5.87 11.83
CA ILE A 142 -7.61 -5.86 11.10
C ILE A 142 -7.22 -4.45 10.65
N ALA A 143 -8.13 -3.73 9.98
CA ALA A 143 -7.88 -2.35 9.57
C ALA A 143 -7.67 -1.43 10.79
N GLY A 144 -8.45 -1.60 11.85
CA GLY A 144 -8.29 -0.86 13.10
C GLY A 144 -6.93 -1.09 13.75
N LYS A 145 -6.46 -2.35 13.81
CA LYS A 145 -5.11 -2.69 14.32
C LYS A 145 -4.02 -2.06 13.46
N LEU A 146 -4.14 -2.13 12.13
CA LEU A 146 -3.19 -1.54 11.19
C LEU A 146 -3.07 -0.03 11.39
N PHE A 147 -4.16 0.70 11.23
CA PHE A 147 -4.14 2.17 11.31
C PHE A 147 -3.87 2.67 12.74
N GLY A 148 -4.34 1.96 13.76
CA GLY A 148 -3.99 2.23 15.14
C GLY A 148 -2.50 2.05 15.44
N THR A 149 -1.85 1.06 14.82
CA THR A 149 -0.40 0.85 14.96
C THR A 149 0.39 1.99 14.30
N LEU A 150 -0.01 2.41 13.10
CA LEU A 150 0.60 3.56 12.42
C LEU A 150 0.40 4.86 13.19
N GLY A 151 -0.82 5.10 13.71
CA GLY A 151 -1.13 6.28 14.51
C GLY A 151 -0.30 6.37 15.79
N ARG A 152 -0.16 5.26 16.55
CA ARG A 152 0.71 5.20 17.75
C ARG A 152 2.18 5.43 17.39
N ALA A 153 2.60 5.03 16.20
CA ALA A 153 3.93 5.31 15.69
C ALA A 153 4.11 6.74 15.16
N GLY A 154 3.08 7.60 15.21
CA GLY A 154 3.12 8.97 14.69
C GLY A 154 3.23 9.04 13.16
N ILE A 155 2.66 8.05 12.45
CA ILE A 155 2.70 7.95 10.99
C ILE A 155 1.31 8.25 10.44
N SER A 156 1.19 9.33 9.65
CA SER A 156 -0.02 9.66 8.92
C SER A 156 -0.13 8.86 7.63
N VAL A 157 -1.33 8.33 7.37
CA VAL A 157 -1.69 7.70 6.11
C VAL A 157 -2.26 8.76 5.17
N ILE A 158 -1.70 8.87 3.96
CA ILE A 158 -2.08 9.88 2.96
C ILE A 158 -3.23 9.37 2.10
N ALA A 159 -3.15 8.11 1.67
CA ALA A 159 -4.19 7.44 0.90
C ALA A 159 -4.23 5.96 1.28
N CYS A 160 -5.39 5.33 1.11
CA CYS A 160 -5.52 3.89 1.31
C CYS A 160 -6.49 3.28 0.31
N ALA A 161 -6.30 2.00 0.02
CA ALA A 161 -7.17 1.20 -0.82
C ALA A 161 -7.24 -0.23 -0.27
N GLN A 162 -8.45 -0.78 -0.21
CA GLN A 162 -8.70 -2.18 0.12
C GLN A 162 -9.58 -2.78 -0.96
N GLY A 163 -9.04 -3.77 -1.67
CA GLY A 163 -9.79 -4.48 -2.70
C GLY A 163 -10.84 -5.42 -2.11
N ALA A 164 -11.91 -5.64 -2.85
CA ALA A 164 -12.96 -6.60 -2.49
C ALA A 164 -12.44 -8.07 -2.49
N SER A 165 -11.26 -8.32 -3.05
CA SER A 165 -10.60 -9.64 -3.07
C SER A 165 -10.11 -10.14 -1.72
N GLU A 166 -10.10 -9.30 -0.68
CA GLU A 166 -9.71 -9.65 0.70
C GLU A 166 -8.21 -9.98 0.90
N THR A 167 -7.38 -9.77 -0.12
CA THR A 167 -5.98 -10.22 -0.09
C THR A 167 -4.99 -9.18 0.40
N ASN A 168 -5.33 -7.89 0.34
CA ASN A 168 -4.45 -6.83 0.79
C ASN A 168 -5.21 -5.59 1.28
N ILE A 169 -4.53 -4.83 2.15
CA ILE A 169 -4.83 -3.42 2.45
C ILE A 169 -3.58 -2.65 2.11
N SER A 170 -3.69 -1.77 1.11
CA SER A 170 -2.60 -0.90 0.66
C SER A 170 -2.80 0.51 1.19
N PHE A 171 -1.72 1.18 1.54
CA PHE A 171 -1.75 2.57 1.99
C PHE A 171 -0.46 3.29 1.62
N VAL A 172 -0.54 4.60 1.54
CA VAL A 172 0.57 5.48 1.15
C VAL A 172 0.96 6.37 2.33
N ILE A 173 2.26 6.49 2.55
CA ILE A 173 2.87 7.31 3.60
C ILE A 173 4.05 8.10 3.02
N LYS A 174 4.54 9.10 3.74
CA LYS A 174 5.81 9.75 3.41
C LYS A 174 6.95 8.74 3.45
N HIS A 175 7.79 8.74 2.42
CA HIS A 175 8.91 7.79 2.26
C HIS A 175 9.81 7.72 3.51
N LYS A 176 10.09 8.86 4.15
CA LYS A 176 10.91 8.93 5.37
C LYS A 176 10.43 8.05 6.53
N TYR A 177 9.15 7.68 6.54
CA TYR A 177 8.56 6.83 7.58
C TYR A 177 8.51 5.33 7.21
N LEU A 178 8.94 4.96 5.99
CA LEU A 178 8.79 3.59 5.49
C LEU A 178 9.37 2.55 6.43
N ARG A 179 10.64 2.70 6.82
CA ARG A 179 11.30 1.74 7.74
C ARG A 179 10.59 1.63 9.08
N LYS A 180 10.17 2.77 9.65
CA LYS A 180 9.43 2.80 10.91
C LYS A 180 8.08 2.10 10.79
N ALA A 181 7.35 2.34 9.69
CA ALA A 181 6.07 1.70 9.41
C ALA A 181 6.21 0.19 9.30
N LEU A 182 7.16 -0.29 8.50
CA LEU A 182 7.41 -1.74 8.31
C LEU A 182 7.71 -2.43 9.64
N ASN A 183 8.59 -1.87 10.47
CA ASN A 183 8.92 -2.43 11.77
C ASN A 183 7.71 -2.42 12.71
N SER A 184 7.00 -1.29 12.83
CA SER A 184 5.84 -1.19 13.73
C SER A 184 4.72 -2.16 13.35
N ILE A 185 4.47 -2.34 12.05
CA ILE A 185 3.46 -3.30 11.55
C ILE A 185 3.94 -4.73 11.81
N HIS A 186 5.20 -5.02 11.52
CA HIS A 186 5.79 -6.34 11.76
C HIS A 186 5.65 -6.72 13.24
N ASP A 187 6.06 -5.84 14.15
CA ASP A 187 5.96 -6.08 15.60
C ASP A 187 4.51 -6.32 16.04
N SER A 188 3.57 -5.53 15.47
CA SER A 188 2.17 -5.63 15.85
C SER A 188 1.48 -6.90 15.35
N PHE A 189 1.85 -7.42 14.16
CA PHE A 189 1.12 -8.52 13.54
C PHE A 189 1.84 -9.88 13.66
N PHE A 190 3.16 -9.89 13.81
CA PHE A 190 3.95 -11.14 13.77
C PHE A 190 4.67 -11.46 15.07
N LEU A 191 4.90 -10.46 15.94
CA LEU A 191 5.47 -10.74 17.26
C LEU A 191 4.35 -10.95 18.28
N SER A 192 4.65 -11.73 19.33
CA SER A 192 3.70 -11.96 20.42
C SER A 192 3.39 -10.65 21.16
N GLU A 193 2.19 -10.53 21.71
CA GLU A 193 1.79 -9.37 22.53
C GLU A 193 2.64 -9.20 23.81
N TYR A 194 3.36 -10.26 24.21
CA TYR A 194 4.25 -10.23 25.36
C TYR A 194 5.63 -9.73 24.94
N LYS A 195 5.97 -8.50 25.32
CA LYS A 195 7.35 -8.01 25.27
C LYS A 195 8.11 -8.60 26.46
N VAL A 196 9.11 -9.43 26.20
CA VAL A 196 10.07 -9.82 27.24
C VAL A 196 10.96 -8.62 27.50
N LEU A 197 10.83 -8.01 28.68
CA LEU A 197 11.75 -7.01 29.18
C LEU A 197 12.85 -7.70 30.00
N ASN A 198 14.07 -7.67 29.53
CA ASN A 198 15.22 -8.09 30.30
C ASN A 198 15.60 -6.93 31.23
N LEU A 199 15.27 -7.05 32.52
CA LEU A 199 15.65 -6.08 33.54
C LEU A 199 16.95 -6.54 34.20
N PHE A 200 18.03 -5.76 34.02
CA PHE A 200 19.27 -5.94 34.74
C PHE A 200 19.27 -5.03 35.97
N ILE A 201 19.27 -5.62 37.15
CA ILE A 201 19.41 -4.87 38.39
C ILE A 201 20.86 -5.08 38.86
N ALA A 202 21.67 -4.02 38.78
CA ALA A 202 22.99 -3.98 39.36
C ALA A 202 22.88 -3.32 40.74
N GLY A 203 23.01 -4.09 41.79
CA GLY A 203 23.09 -3.56 43.14
C GLY A 203 24.56 -3.36 43.53
N VAL A 204 24.93 -2.12 43.87
CA VAL A 204 26.21 -1.85 44.57
C VAL A 204 25.91 -1.98 46.07
N GLY A 205 26.16 -3.19 46.61
CA GLY A 205 26.05 -3.39 48.04
C GLY A 205 27.09 -2.60 48.78
N THR A 206 26.64 -1.79 49.74
CA THR A 206 27.53 -1.24 50.78
C THR A 206 27.65 -2.31 51.87
N VAL A 207 28.86 -2.75 52.14
CA VAL A 207 29.20 -3.60 53.30
C VAL A 207 29.22 -2.75 54.54
#